data_901252d67e41933243777ee111c9b6bc
#
_entry.id   901252d67e41933243777ee111c9b6bc
#
_cell.length_a   1.000
_cell.length_b   1.000
_cell.length_c   1.000
_cell.angle_alpha   90.00
_cell.angle_beta   90.00
_cell.angle_gamma   90.00
#
_symmetry.space_group_name_H-M   'P 1'
#
loop_
_entity.id
_entity.type
_entity.pdbx_description
1 polymer ?
#
loop_
_entity_poly.entity_id
_entity_poly.type
_entity_poly.pdbx_seq_one_letter_code
_entity_poly.pdbx_strand_id
1 'polypeptide(L)'
;MNSLVPPDPQEALVDADLKEDGDFSDMLSEQRILLPGAQMLTAFLIILPFNGGFKQIVQTEKLVFLATFVLALMSLVLLSAPAIQHRLMRPLNDRARFKRVATRQIVAGAFTLAIALILATNLVISEVFGSTVGLAMAGTVAVFVLCVWWLLPAYLKRMQGY
;
A
#
# COMPACT_ATOMS: atom_id res chain seq x y z
N MET A 1 41.81 -27.33 -10.48
CA MET A 1 40.95 -28.27 -9.72
C MET A 1 40.57 -27.53 -8.45
N ASN A 2 39.44 -26.81 -8.48
CA ASN A 2 38.92 -26.06 -7.33
C ASN A 2 38.01 -27.04 -6.54
N SER A 3 38.48 -27.48 -5.41
CA SER A 3 37.76 -28.41 -4.53
C SER A 3 36.49 -27.72 -4.06
N LEU A 4 35.33 -28.18 -4.53
CA LEU A 4 34.02 -27.89 -3.97
C LEU A 4 33.95 -28.48 -2.55
N VAL A 5 34.52 -27.78 -1.58
CA VAL A 5 34.20 -28.02 -0.18
C VAL A 5 32.77 -27.53 0.04
N PRO A 6 31.83 -28.37 0.44
CA PRO A 6 30.50 -27.90 0.78
C PRO A 6 30.61 -26.85 1.91
N PRO A 7 29.84 -25.75 1.84
CA PRO A 7 29.88 -24.74 2.90
C PRO A 7 29.56 -25.38 4.27
N ASP A 8 30.26 -24.90 5.30
CA ASP A 8 30.00 -25.30 6.66
C ASP A 8 28.50 -25.08 6.98
N PRO A 9 27.79 -26.07 7.56
CA PRO A 9 26.39 -25.91 7.96
C PRO A 9 26.14 -24.68 8.82
N GLN A 10 27.11 -24.20 9.60
CA GLN A 10 27.00 -22.98 10.38
C GLN A 10 27.11 -21.72 9.50
N GLU A 11 27.99 -21.69 8.51
CA GLU A 11 28.07 -20.58 7.53
C GLU A 11 26.80 -20.49 6.70
N ALA A 12 26.23 -21.61 6.27
CA ALA A 12 24.98 -21.64 5.52
C ALA A 12 23.79 -21.13 6.33
N LEU A 13 23.74 -21.37 7.64
CA LEU A 13 22.70 -20.84 8.53
C LEU A 13 22.85 -19.33 8.75
N VAL A 14 24.08 -18.84 8.92
CA VAL A 14 24.36 -17.41 9.07
C VAL A 14 24.01 -16.65 7.79
N ASP A 15 24.37 -17.18 6.62
CA ASP A 15 24.04 -16.57 5.33
C ASP A 15 22.52 -16.54 5.07
N ALA A 16 21.81 -17.59 5.47
CA ALA A 16 20.34 -17.63 5.39
C ALA A 16 19.69 -16.57 6.30
N ASP A 17 20.16 -16.41 7.53
CA ASP A 17 19.67 -15.40 8.48
C ASP A 17 19.96 -13.97 7.97
N LEU A 18 21.16 -13.72 7.45
CA LEU A 18 21.52 -12.42 6.89
C LEU A 18 20.68 -12.04 5.65
N LYS A 19 20.38 -13.03 4.80
CA LYS A 19 19.54 -12.84 3.62
C LYS A 19 18.08 -12.57 4.00
N GLU A 20 17.56 -13.26 5.01
CA GLU A 20 16.20 -13.00 5.51
C GLU A 20 16.07 -11.64 6.19
N ASP A 21 17.09 -11.19 6.94
CA ASP A 21 17.12 -9.86 7.54
C ASP A 21 17.22 -8.76 6.47
N GLY A 22 17.99 -8.99 5.38
CA GLY A 22 18.04 -8.10 4.21
C GLY A 22 16.68 -7.94 3.54
N ASP A 23 16.04 -9.03 3.19
CA ASP A 23 14.70 -9.06 2.59
C ASP A 23 13.64 -8.34 3.44
N PHE A 24 13.75 -8.42 4.77
CA PHE A 24 12.83 -7.75 5.67
C PHE A 24 13.09 -6.25 5.74
N SER A 25 14.36 -5.84 5.76
CA SER A 25 14.77 -4.43 5.71
C SER A 25 14.27 -3.75 4.42
N ASP A 26 14.36 -4.45 3.28
CA ASP A 26 13.86 -3.96 2.00
C ASP A 26 12.34 -3.76 2.03
N MET A 27 11.59 -4.72 2.57
CA MET A 27 10.14 -4.61 2.73
C MET A 27 9.72 -3.42 3.60
N LEU A 28 10.45 -3.13 4.70
CA LEU A 28 10.20 -1.95 5.53
C LEU A 28 10.57 -0.65 4.82
N SER A 29 11.57 -0.69 3.93
CA SER A 29 11.97 0.46 3.13
C SER A 29 10.94 0.80 2.06
N GLU A 30 10.31 -0.20 1.44
CA GLU A 30 9.19 0.00 0.52
C GLU A 30 7.99 0.69 1.19
N GLN A 31 7.71 0.35 2.45
CA GLN A 31 6.64 1.00 3.22
C GLN A 31 6.89 2.49 3.44
N ARG A 32 8.15 2.93 3.55
CA ARG A 32 8.51 4.34 3.72
C ARG A 32 8.08 5.21 2.54
N ILE A 33 7.83 4.62 1.38
CA ILE A 33 7.35 5.33 0.20
C ILE A 33 5.82 5.44 0.21
N LEU A 34 5.11 4.35 0.54
CA LEU A 34 3.65 4.31 0.51
C LEU A 34 3.00 5.03 1.71
N LEU A 35 3.61 4.92 2.88
CA LEU A 35 3.06 5.45 4.12
C LEU A 35 2.88 6.98 4.10
N PRO A 36 3.86 7.80 3.66
CA PRO A 36 3.66 9.24 3.55
C PRO A 36 2.54 9.64 2.59
N GLY A 37 2.35 8.90 1.48
CA GLY A 37 1.25 9.13 0.55
C GLY A 37 -0.12 8.92 1.22
N ALA A 38 -0.28 7.83 1.96
CA ALA A 38 -1.50 7.56 2.73
C ALA A 38 -1.74 8.61 3.83
N GLN A 39 -0.69 9.06 4.51
CA GLN A 39 -0.75 10.10 5.54
C GLN A 39 -1.18 11.45 4.96
N MET A 40 -0.60 11.87 3.84
CA MET A 40 -0.96 13.13 3.17
C MET A 40 -2.41 13.11 2.70
N LEU A 41 -2.87 12.02 2.08
CA LEU A 41 -4.26 11.86 1.68
C LEU A 41 -5.21 11.95 2.87
N THR A 42 -4.90 11.23 3.96
CA THR A 42 -5.71 11.23 5.18
C THR A 42 -5.76 12.62 5.81
N ALA A 43 -4.63 13.32 5.91
CA ALA A 43 -4.56 14.68 6.44
C ALA A 43 -5.40 15.66 5.62
N PHE A 44 -5.33 15.58 4.29
CA PHE A 44 -6.16 16.38 3.40
C PHE A 44 -7.65 16.11 3.62
N LEU A 45 -8.06 14.85 3.73
CA LEU A 45 -9.45 14.48 3.97
C LEU A 45 -9.96 14.96 5.34
N ILE A 46 -9.12 15.01 6.37
CA ILE A 46 -9.50 15.57 7.69
C ILE A 46 -9.85 17.05 7.59
N ILE A 47 -9.14 17.82 6.77
CA ILE A 47 -9.33 19.26 6.66
C ILE A 47 -10.59 19.60 5.82
N LEU A 48 -10.97 18.74 4.89
CA LEU A 48 -12.03 19.00 3.90
C LEU A 48 -13.38 19.38 4.52
N PRO A 49 -13.89 18.74 5.59
CA PRO A 49 -15.16 19.11 6.23
C PRO A 49 -15.16 20.48 6.90
N PHE A 50 -14.00 21.03 7.20
CA PHE A 50 -13.88 22.36 7.83
C PHE A 50 -13.86 23.50 6.81
N ASN A 51 -13.76 23.20 5.54
CA ASN A 51 -13.91 24.19 4.48
C ASN A 51 -15.38 24.61 4.28
N GLY A 52 -15.61 25.90 4.10
CA GLY A 52 -16.96 26.48 4.09
C GLY A 52 -17.94 25.90 3.05
N GLY A 53 -17.44 25.34 1.94
CA GLY A 53 -18.24 24.70 0.89
C GLY A 53 -18.77 23.31 1.26
N PHE A 54 -18.14 22.59 2.19
CA PHE A 54 -18.48 21.20 2.51
C PHE A 54 -19.91 21.02 3.06
N LYS A 55 -20.47 22.04 3.71
CA LYS A 55 -21.85 21.97 4.23
C LYS A 55 -22.92 21.94 3.13
N GLN A 56 -22.60 22.44 1.94
CA GLN A 56 -23.50 22.59 0.80
C GLN A 56 -23.49 21.38 -0.16
N ILE A 57 -22.53 20.45 0.01
CA ILE A 57 -22.44 19.25 -0.84
C ILE A 57 -23.61 18.30 -0.63
N VAL A 58 -23.97 17.60 -1.70
CA VAL A 58 -25.09 16.66 -1.74
C VAL A 58 -24.80 15.43 -0.83
N GLN A 59 -25.86 14.80 -0.31
CA GLN A 59 -25.74 13.66 0.58
C GLN A 59 -24.90 12.51 -0.03
N THR A 60 -25.00 12.28 -1.34
CA THR A 60 -24.21 11.26 -2.04
C THR A 60 -22.71 11.55 -1.96
N GLU A 61 -22.32 12.81 -2.11
CA GLU A 61 -20.91 13.22 -2.03
C GLU A 61 -20.35 13.07 -0.61
N LYS A 62 -21.19 13.31 0.41
CA LYS A 62 -20.84 13.03 1.82
C LYS A 62 -20.56 11.55 2.06
N LEU A 63 -21.31 10.65 1.43
CA LEU A 63 -21.08 9.20 1.52
C LEU A 63 -19.79 8.80 0.80
N VAL A 64 -19.53 9.35 -0.39
CA VAL A 64 -18.27 9.13 -1.11
C VAL A 64 -17.09 9.63 -0.27
N PHE A 65 -17.20 10.82 0.31
CA PHE A 65 -16.19 11.35 1.23
C PHE A 65 -15.94 10.41 2.42
N LEU A 66 -17.00 9.95 3.08
CA LEU A 66 -16.89 9.04 4.22
C LEU A 66 -16.19 7.72 3.81
N ALA A 67 -16.59 7.14 2.69
CA ALA A 67 -15.96 5.92 2.17
C ALA A 67 -14.48 6.15 1.86
N THR A 68 -14.15 7.26 1.20
CA THR A 68 -12.77 7.65 0.90
C THR A 68 -11.93 7.80 2.17
N PHE A 69 -12.47 8.47 3.18
CA PHE A 69 -11.80 8.71 4.45
C PHE A 69 -11.55 7.40 5.22
N VAL A 70 -12.55 6.52 5.31
CA VAL A 70 -12.41 5.22 5.96
C VAL A 70 -11.38 4.36 5.24
N LEU A 71 -11.39 4.32 3.90
CA LEU A 71 -10.41 3.56 3.12
C LEU A 71 -8.98 4.11 3.28
N ALA A 72 -8.82 5.43 3.34
CA ALA A 72 -7.53 6.06 3.60
C ALA A 72 -7.00 5.71 4.99
N LEU A 73 -7.85 5.73 6.04
CA LEU A 73 -7.49 5.30 7.38
C LEU A 73 -7.14 3.81 7.43
N MET A 74 -7.92 2.95 6.78
CA MET A 74 -7.63 1.51 6.70
C MET A 74 -6.28 1.26 6.03
N SER A 75 -6.00 1.98 4.95
CA SER A 75 -4.69 1.91 4.28
C SER A 75 -3.56 2.28 5.23
N LEU A 76 -3.70 3.39 5.95
CA LEU A 76 -2.70 3.86 6.91
C LEU A 76 -2.41 2.82 8.00
N VAL A 77 -3.46 2.22 8.57
CA VAL A 77 -3.35 1.17 9.59
C VAL A 77 -2.69 -0.09 9.02
N LEU A 78 -3.12 -0.55 7.84
CA LEU A 78 -2.58 -1.75 7.21
C LEU A 78 -1.10 -1.59 6.81
N LEU A 79 -0.72 -0.42 6.29
CA LEU A 79 0.66 -0.14 5.92
C LEU A 79 1.57 0.03 7.15
N SER A 80 1.09 0.57 8.26
CA SER A 80 1.90 0.70 9.49
C SER A 80 1.97 -0.58 10.32
N ALA A 81 1.02 -1.50 10.16
CA ALA A 81 0.90 -2.71 10.98
C ALA A 81 2.15 -3.60 11.01
N PRO A 82 2.84 -3.91 9.88
CA PRO A 82 4.02 -4.78 9.92
C PRO A 82 5.16 -4.21 10.77
N ALA A 83 5.38 -2.90 10.72
CA ALA A 83 6.43 -2.25 11.52
C ALA A 83 6.14 -2.33 13.03
N ILE A 84 4.89 -2.12 13.42
CA ILE A 84 4.44 -2.20 14.82
C ILE A 84 4.50 -3.66 15.31
N GLN A 85 3.97 -4.59 14.52
CA GLN A 85 3.94 -6.01 14.85
C GLN A 85 5.35 -6.58 15.00
N HIS A 86 6.29 -6.21 14.12
CA HIS A 86 7.68 -6.62 14.23
C HIS A 86 8.30 -6.17 15.57
N ARG A 87 8.01 -4.95 16.00
CA ARG A 87 8.54 -4.43 17.27
C ARG A 87 7.94 -5.15 18.49
N LEU A 88 6.66 -5.51 18.43
CA LEU A 88 5.95 -6.17 19.54
C LEU A 88 6.27 -7.67 19.64
N MET A 89 6.61 -8.32 18.52
CA MET A 89 6.78 -9.79 18.46
C MET A 89 8.25 -10.25 18.56
N ARG A 90 9.21 -9.37 18.87
CA ARG A 90 10.60 -9.80 19.08
C ARG A 90 10.76 -10.58 20.38
N PRO A 91 11.49 -11.73 20.39
CA PRO A 91 12.12 -12.43 19.27
C PRO A 91 11.11 -13.20 18.41
N LEU A 92 11.25 -13.15 17.08
CA LEU A 92 10.36 -13.81 16.12
C LEU A 92 10.69 -15.32 16.05
N ASN A 93 9.78 -16.18 16.51
CA ASN A 93 9.93 -17.63 16.44
C ASN A 93 9.63 -18.22 15.05
N ASP A 94 8.81 -17.54 14.24
CA ASP A 94 8.44 -17.96 12.87
C ASP A 94 8.48 -16.75 11.93
N ARG A 95 9.68 -16.45 11.42
CA ARG A 95 9.95 -15.33 10.52
C ARG A 95 9.21 -15.49 9.19
N ALA A 96 9.14 -16.70 8.64
CA ALA A 96 8.49 -16.95 7.34
C ALA A 96 6.97 -16.70 7.39
N ARG A 97 6.32 -17.06 8.50
CA ARG A 97 4.90 -16.78 8.72
C ARG A 97 4.64 -15.28 8.85
N PHE A 98 5.49 -14.59 9.61
CA PHE A 98 5.41 -13.15 9.79
C PHE A 98 5.53 -12.42 8.45
N LYS A 99 6.54 -12.76 7.61
CA LYS A 99 6.76 -12.17 6.28
C LYS A 99 5.51 -12.32 5.39
N ARG A 100 4.87 -13.50 5.37
CA ARG A 100 3.64 -13.74 4.61
C ARG A 100 2.48 -12.86 5.08
N VAL A 101 2.31 -12.70 6.37
CA VAL A 101 1.25 -11.84 6.95
C VAL A 101 1.54 -10.39 6.63
N ALA A 102 2.76 -9.92 6.84
CA ALA A 102 3.20 -8.57 6.55
C ALA A 102 2.99 -8.21 5.06
N THR A 103 3.42 -9.08 4.14
CA THR A 103 3.20 -8.87 2.69
C THR A 103 1.71 -8.74 2.36
N ARG A 104 0.85 -9.59 2.94
CA ARG A 104 -0.61 -9.49 2.72
C ARG A 104 -1.17 -8.17 3.24
N GLN A 105 -0.70 -7.69 4.39
CA GLN A 105 -1.13 -6.41 4.95
C GLN A 105 -0.70 -5.24 4.07
N ILE A 106 0.53 -5.25 3.55
CA ILE A 106 1.03 -4.23 2.64
C ILE A 106 0.21 -4.20 1.34
N VAL A 107 -0.02 -5.36 0.73
CA VAL A 107 -0.82 -5.47 -0.50
C VAL A 107 -2.26 -5.01 -0.27
N ALA A 108 -2.88 -5.40 0.85
CA ALA A 108 -4.22 -4.94 1.22
C ALA A 108 -4.24 -3.42 1.48
N GLY A 109 -3.22 -2.88 2.16
CA GLY A 109 -3.05 -1.45 2.38
C GLY A 109 -2.88 -0.66 1.09
N ALA A 110 -2.07 -1.16 0.16
CA ALA A 110 -1.92 -0.56 -1.17
C ALA A 110 -3.23 -0.60 -1.97
N PHE A 111 -3.99 -1.70 -1.89
CA PHE A 111 -5.28 -1.83 -2.55
C PHE A 111 -6.31 -0.83 -2.00
N THR A 112 -6.43 -0.70 -0.67
CA THR A 112 -7.32 0.28 -0.06
C THR A 112 -6.90 1.71 -0.37
N LEU A 113 -5.59 1.99 -0.43
CA LEU A 113 -5.04 3.29 -0.85
C LEU A 113 -5.42 3.61 -2.30
N ALA A 114 -5.30 2.64 -3.21
CA ALA A 114 -5.68 2.82 -4.61
C ALA A 114 -7.16 3.23 -4.76
N ILE A 115 -8.06 2.54 -4.07
CA ILE A 115 -9.48 2.88 -4.08
C ILE A 115 -9.71 4.28 -3.49
N ALA A 116 -9.06 4.60 -2.36
CA ALA A 116 -9.16 5.91 -1.75
C ALA A 116 -8.68 7.03 -2.68
N LEU A 117 -7.59 6.82 -3.43
CA LEU A 117 -7.09 7.78 -4.43
C LEU A 117 -8.08 8.01 -5.58
N ILE A 118 -8.70 6.93 -6.09
CA ILE A 118 -9.69 7.00 -7.15
C ILE A 118 -10.93 7.80 -6.68
N LEU A 119 -11.43 7.49 -5.49
CA LEU A 119 -12.58 8.20 -4.92
C LEU A 119 -12.26 9.66 -4.58
N ALA A 120 -11.06 9.93 -4.04
CA ALA A 120 -10.61 11.29 -3.77
C ALA A 120 -10.49 12.11 -5.06
N THR A 121 -9.97 11.51 -6.13
CA THR A 121 -9.91 12.16 -7.46
C THR A 121 -11.31 12.49 -7.96
N ASN A 122 -12.25 11.54 -7.87
CA ASN A 122 -13.63 11.80 -8.25
C ASN A 122 -14.23 12.95 -7.44
N LEU A 123 -14.07 12.93 -6.11
CA LEU A 123 -14.62 13.94 -5.21
C LEU A 123 -14.10 15.35 -5.56
N VAL A 124 -12.79 15.49 -5.69
CA VAL A 124 -12.15 16.80 -5.94
C VAL A 124 -12.48 17.33 -7.33
N ILE A 125 -12.40 16.47 -8.35
CA ILE A 125 -12.65 16.92 -9.74
C ILE A 125 -14.14 17.18 -9.99
N SER A 126 -15.03 16.39 -9.38
CA SER A 126 -16.47 16.62 -9.49
C SER A 126 -16.89 17.97 -8.91
N GLU A 127 -16.28 18.40 -7.82
CA GLU A 127 -16.57 19.69 -7.18
C GLU A 127 -16.16 20.86 -8.07
N VAL A 128 -15.06 20.74 -8.81
CA VAL A 128 -14.52 21.84 -9.64
C VAL A 128 -15.10 21.85 -11.05
N PHE A 129 -15.23 20.67 -11.68
CA PHE A 129 -15.54 20.54 -13.12
C PHE A 129 -16.86 19.82 -13.40
N GLY A 130 -17.57 19.38 -12.35
CA GLY A 130 -18.79 18.62 -12.46
C GLY A 130 -18.58 17.10 -12.52
N SER A 131 -19.66 16.35 -12.23
CA SER A 131 -19.64 14.92 -11.99
C SER A 131 -19.15 14.08 -13.18
N THR A 132 -19.46 14.51 -14.42
CA THR A 132 -19.03 13.77 -15.63
C THR A 132 -17.51 13.79 -15.79
N VAL A 133 -16.88 14.96 -15.59
CA VAL A 133 -15.42 15.08 -15.66
C VAL A 133 -14.76 14.37 -14.49
N GLY A 134 -15.34 14.46 -13.29
CA GLY A 134 -14.87 13.74 -12.10
C GLY A 134 -14.83 12.23 -12.32
N LEU A 135 -15.90 11.66 -12.86
CA LEU A 135 -15.98 10.22 -13.14
C LEU A 135 -14.97 9.80 -14.22
N ALA A 136 -14.82 10.59 -15.29
CA ALA A 136 -13.85 10.30 -16.34
C ALA A 136 -12.40 10.30 -15.80
N MET A 137 -12.05 11.29 -14.99
CA MET A 137 -10.71 11.37 -14.36
C MET A 137 -10.48 10.24 -13.36
N ALA A 138 -11.45 9.93 -12.52
CA ALA A 138 -11.38 8.80 -11.59
C ALA A 138 -11.19 7.47 -12.35
N GLY A 139 -11.90 7.27 -13.45
CA GLY A 139 -11.74 6.12 -14.35
C GLY A 139 -10.33 6.05 -14.96
N THR A 140 -9.79 7.17 -15.39
CA THR A 140 -8.41 7.24 -15.92
C THR A 140 -7.38 6.85 -14.84
N VAL A 141 -7.51 7.38 -13.62
CA VAL A 141 -6.64 7.02 -12.49
C VAL A 141 -6.80 5.54 -12.14
N ALA A 142 -8.03 5.01 -12.14
CA ALA A 142 -8.28 3.59 -11.86
C ALA A 142 -7.58 2.69 -12.88
N VAL A 143 -7.69 2.98 -14.16
CA VAL A 143 -7.01 2.22 -15.23
C VAL A 143 -5.50 2.31 -15.07
N PHE A 144 -4.97 3.50 -14.80
CA PHE A 144 -3.52 3.70 -14.63
C PHE A 144 -2.98 2.91 -13.43
N VAL A 145 -3.65 2.99 -12.28
CA VAL A 145 -3.28 2.23 -11.08
C VAL A 145 -3.36 0.72 -11.34
N LEU A 146 -4.42 0.25 -11.98
CA LEU A 146 -4.58 -1.16 -12.32
C LEU A 146 -3.45 -1.65 -13.25
N CYS A 147 -3.12 -0.89 -14.27
CA CYS A 147 -2.07 -1.23 -15.22
C CYS A 147 -0.70 -1.30 -14.54
N VAL A 148 -0.33 -0.27 -13.76
CA VAL A 148 1.02 -0.15 -13.19
C VAL A 148 1.21 -1.06 -11.98
N TRP A 149 0.21 -1.16 -11.10
CA TRP A 149 0.38 -1.88 -9.83
C TRP A 149 0.04 -3.37 -9.91
N TRP A 150 -0.81 -3.79 -10.86
CA TRP A 150 -1.23 -5.20 -10.97
C TRP A 150 -0.92 -5.84 -12.31
N LEU A 151 -1.24 -5.19 -13.42
CA LEU A 151 -1.03 -5.82 -14.73
C LEU A 151 0.44 -5.90 -15.12
N LEU A 152 1.21 -4.84 -14.89
CA LEU A 152 2.63 -4.82 -15.22
C LEU A 152 3.44 -5.88 -14.44
N PRO A 153 3.32 -6.02 -13.11
CA PRO A 153 4.02 -7.10 -12.38
C PRO A 153 3.56 -8.50 -12.82
N ALA A 154 2.26 -8.67 -13.11
CA ALA A 154 1.74 -9.96 -13.60
C ALA A 154 2.30 -10.30 -14.97
N TYR A 155 2.43 -9.32 -15.87
CA TYR A 155 3.04 -9.49 -17.19
C TYR A 155 4.53 -9.85 -17.09
N LEU A 156 5.30 -9.11 -16.26
CA LEU A 156 6.73 -9.35 -16.06
C LEU A 156 6.99 -10.75 -15.47
N LYS A 157 6.18 -11.21 -14.52
CA LYS A 157 6.26 -12.58 -13.98
C LYS A 157 6.06 -13.63 -15.05
N ARG A 158 5.12 -13.44 -15.97
CA ARG A 158 4.88 -14.38 -17.09
C ARG A 158 6.07 -14.43 -18.05
N MET A 159 6.75 -13.30 -18.29
CA MET A 159 7.93 -13.25 -19.16
C MET A 159 9.15 -13.92 -18.53
N GLN A 160 9.28 -13.91 -17.20
CA GLN A 160 10.41 -14.51 -16.49
C GLN A 160 10.26 -16.01 -16.26
N GLY A 161 9.16 -16.64 -16.68
CA GLY A 161 8.98 -18.10 -16.67
C GLY A 161 8.78 -18.71 -15.28
N TYR A 162 8.30 -17.92 -14.30
CA TYR A 162 7.90 -18.40 -12.98
C TYR A 162 6.44 -18.84 -12.98
#